data_c73e7c531177d4996768371e05fe72b3
#
_entry.id   c73e7c531177d4996768371e05fe72b3
#
_cell.length_a   1.000
_cell.length_b   1.000
_cell.length_c   1.000
_cell.angle_alpha   90.00
_cell.angle_beta   90.00
_cell.angle_gamma   90.00
#
_symmetry.space_group_name_H-M   'P 1'
#
loop_
_entity.id
_entity.type
_entity.pdbx_description
1 polymer ?
#
loop_
_entity_poly.entity_id
_entity_poly.type
_entity_poly.pdbx_seq_one_letter_code
_entity_poly.pdbx_strand_id
1 'polypeptide(L)'
;MTTKFILHGGFTPKNENEDLSDFYKEMLKDAPKDANVLIVPFAKDIERVIPSSERVKRELNENKWQVNLNIEVANEENFIEQIKSGDVIYFQGGKTLRLLEALKRFPNLELLLRGKIVAGDSAGANVFGKLFFSPSANGVFEGLGILPFKIIPHYKDEYKNIFDDIQDPTLEDLFLKEYEYKVFYK
;
A
#
# COMPACT_ATOMS: atom_id res chain seq x y z
N MET A 1 -2.82 -3.85 -20.23
CA MET A 1 -3.47 -2.90 -19.30
C MET A 1 -2.45 -2.51 -18.27
N THR A 2 -2.24 -1.22 -18.08
CA THR A 2 -1.24 -0.66 -17.15
C THR A 2 -1.83 -0.57 -15.74
N THR A 3 -1.09 -1.05 -14.75
CA THR A 3 -1.45 -0.93 -13.32
C THR A 3 -0.84 0.34 -12.76
N LYS A 4 -1.63 1.16 -12.06
CA LYS A 4 -1.16 2.35 -11.35
C LYS A 4 -0.86 1.97 -9.90
N PHE A 5 0.39 2.12 -9.48
CA PHE A 5 0.81 1.94 -8.09
C PHE A 5 1.00 3.29 -7.41
N ILE A 6 0.46 3.46 -6.20
CA ILE A 6 0.58 4.64 -5.36
C ILE A 6 1.18 4.19 -4.03
N LEU A 7 2.47 4.43 -3.83
CA LEU A 7 3.20 3.99 -2.64
C LEU A 7 3.43 5.17 -1.70
N HIS A 8 2.93 5.05 -0.47
CA HIS A 8 2.96 6.08 0.55
C HIS A 8 3.89 5.70 1.71
N GLY A 9 4.68 6.65 2.18
CA GLY A 9 5.66 6.44 3.24
C GLY A 9 5.10 6.14 4.62
N GLY A 10 3.79 6.15 4.75
CA GLY A 10 3.12 5.97 6.04
C GLY A 10 2.93 7.29 6.78
N PHE A 11 2.34 7.21 7.94
CA PHE A 11 2.09 8.35 8.82
C PHE A 11 2.04 7.91 10.27
N THR A 12 2.44 8.82 11.14
CA THR A 12 2.27 8.69 12.58
C THR A 12 1.36 9.82 13.03
N PRO A 13 0.15 9.55 13.55
CA PRO A 13 -0.75 10.59 13.99
C PRO A 13 -0.11 11.37 15.16
N LYS A 14 0.46 12.53 14.87
CA LYS A 14 1.10 13.41 15.87
C LYS A 14 0.46 14.79 15.96
N ASN A 15 -0.11 15.27 14.85
CA ASN A 15 -0.67 16.62 14.77
C ASN A 15 -1.98 16.62 14.00
N GLU A 16 -2.93 17.46 14.43
CA GLU A 16 -4.22 17.67 13.76
C GLU A 16 -4.11 18.28 12.36
N ASN A 17 -2.91 18.76 11.97
CA ASN A 17 -2.66 19.42 10.69
C ASN A 17 -2.05 18.51 9.61
N GLU A 18 -1.87 17.22 9.90
CA GLU A 18 -1.27 16.29 8.96
C GLU A 18 -2.36 15.62 8.12
N ASP A 19 -2.40 15.99 6.85
CA ASP A 19 -3.47 15.69 5.91
C ASP A 19 -3.06 14.59 4.94
N LEU A 20 -3.85 13.53 4.85
CA LEU A 20 -3.72 12.44 3.87
C LEU A 20 -4.63 12.64 2.65
N SER A 21 -5.32 13.78 2.56
CA SER A 21 -6.35 14.00 1.52
C SER A 21 -5.79 13.84 0.11
N ASP A 22 -4.58 14.31 -0.15
CA ASP A 22 -3.97 14.21 -1.48
C ASP A 22 -3.65 12.76 -1.87
N PHE A 23 -3.25 11.92 -0.91
CA PHE A 23 -3.07 10.50 -1.15
C PHE A 23 -4.40 9.80 -1.49
N TYR A 24 -5.47 10.09 -0.76
CA TYR A 24 -6.80 9.54 -1.06
C TYR A 24 -7.36 10.08 -2.38
N LYS A 25 -7.18 11.37 -2.66
CA LYS A 25 -7.55 11.96 -3.97
C LYS A 25 -6.80 11.29 -5.12
N GLU A 26 -5.48 11.03 -4.95
CA GLU A 26 -4.68 10.37 -5.99
C GLU A 26 -5.15 8.93 -6.26
N MET A 27 -5.62 8.19 -5.24
CA MET A 27 -6.25 6.87 -5.43
C MET A 27 -7.51 6.95 -6.30
N LEU A 28 -8.29 8.02 -6.18
CA LEU A 28 -9.60 8.12 -6.82
C LEU A 28 -9.56 8.90 -8.15
N LYS A 29 -8.45 9.60 -8.45
CA LYS A 29 -8.31 10.49 -9.59
C LYS A 29 -8.61 9.82 -10.94
N ASP A 30 -8.15 8.57 -11.12
CA ASP A 30 -8.31 7.81 -12.36
C ASP A 30 -9.30 6.65 -12.20
N ALA A 31 -10.04 6.62 -11.08
CA ALA A 31 -11.04 5.60 -10.82
C ALA A 31 -12.30 5.80 -11.68
N PRO A 32 -13.04 4.74 -12.02
CA PRO A 32 -14.32 4.88 -12.69
C PRO A 32 -15.33 5.67 -11.84
N LYS A 33 -16.35 6.25 -12.49
CA LYS A 33 -17.38 7.06 -11.81
C LYS A 33 -18.08 6.30 -10.69
N ASP A 34 -18.32 5.01 -10.89
CA ASP A 34 -18.85 4.08 -9.89
C ASP A 34 -17.73 3.07 -9.58
N ALA A 35 -16.91 3.36 -8.58
CA ALA A 35 -15.70 2.61 -8.27
C ALA A 35 -15.89 1.62 -7.13
N ASN A 36 -15.44 0.39 -7.33
CA ASN A 36 -15.30 -0.62 -6.29
C ASN A 36 -13.94 -0.47 -5.62
N VAL A 37 -13.92 -0.13 -4.34
CA VAL A 37 -12.70 0.04 -3.55
C VAL A 37 -12.57 -1.10 -2.57
N LEU A 38 -11.46 -1.85 -2.63
CA LEU A 38 -11.14 -2.91 -1.69
C LEU A 38 -10.07 -2.43 -0.70
N ILE A 39 -10.42 -2.37 0.57
CA ILE A 39 -9.49 -2.11 1.68
C ILE A 39 -8.91 -3.43 2.15
N VAL A 40 -7.57 -3.59 2.11
CA VAL A 40 -6.85 -4.80 2.52
C VAL A 40 -6.17 -4.58 3.87
N PRO A 41 -6.76 -5.03 5.00
CA PRO A 41 -6.26 -4.76 6.34
C PRO A 41 -5.33 -5.84 6.89
N PHE A 42 -4.78 -6.74 6.09
CA PHE A 42 -4.05 -7.93 6.53
C PHE A 42 -2.76 -7.64 7.32
N ALA A 43 -2.26 -6.39 7.27
CA ALA A 43 -1.17 -5.92 8.13
C ALA A 43 -1.60 -5.61 9.57
N LYS A 44 -2.91 -5.53 9.86
CA LYS A 44 -3.45 -5.11 11.16
C LYS A 44 -3.61 -6.26 12.13
N ASP A 45 -3.45 -5.98 13.42
CA ASP A 45 -3.94 -6.88 14.46
C ASP A 45 -5.47 -6.91 14.43
N ILE A 46 -6.08 -8.04 14.81
CA ILE A 46 -7.51 -8.29 14.62
C ILE A 46 -8.41 -7.21 15.23
N GLU A 47 -8.05 -6.72 16.41
CA GLU A 47 -8.78 -5.67 17.11
C GLU A 47 -8.69 -4.29 16.42
N ARG A 48 -7.72 -4.12 15.51
CA ARG A 48 -7.52 -2.90 14.74
C ARG A 48 -8.13 -2.92 13.35
N VAL A 49 -8.56 -4.08 12.86
CA VAL A 49 -9.12 -4.22 11.50
C VAL A 49 -10.34 -3.30 11.33
N ILE A 50 -11.34 -3.41 12.21
CA ILE A 50 -12.56 -2.62 12.11
C ILE A 50 -12.28 -1.11 12.28
N PRO A 51 -11.66 -0.62 13.37
CA PRO A 51 -11.46 0.81 13.55
C PRO A 51 -10.61 1.45 12.43
N SER A 52 -9.58 0.74 11.93
CA SER A 52 -8.74 1.28 10.85
C SER A 52 -9.47 1.31 9.51
N SER A 53 -10.28 0.30 9.22
CA SER A 53 -11.06 0.26 7.97
C SER A 53 -12.17 1.32 7.96
N GLU A 54 -12.86 1.54 9.08
CA GLU A 54 -13.86 2.60 9.20
C GLU A 54 -13.24 4.01 9.07
N ARG A 55 -12.04 4.22 9.61
CA ARG A 55 -11.31 5.45 9.36
C ARG A 55 -11.05 5.66 7.87
N VAL A 56 -10.52 4.65 7.18
CA VAL A 56 -10.23 4.74 5.73
C VAL A 56 -11.50 4.96 4.92
N LYS A 57 -12.61 4.30 5.24
CA LYS A 57 -13.90 4.53 4.59
C LYS A 57 -14.35 5.98 4.71
N ARG A 58 -14.19 6.58 5.89
CA ARG A 58 -14.51 8.01 6.11
C ARG A 58 -13.60 8.89 5.26
N GLU A 59 -12.28 8.71 5.31
CA GLU A 59 -11.31 9.47 4.53
C GLU A 59 -11.58 9.41 3.02
N LEU A 60 -11.83 8.20 2.49
CA LEU A 60 -12.20 8.02 1.09
C LEU A 60 -13.50 8.77 0.73
N ASN A 61 -14.52 8.70 1.59
CA ASN A 61 -15.79 9.40 1.36
C ASN A 61 -15.66 10.93 1.45
N GLU A 62 -14.79 11.45 2.30
CA GLU A 62 -14.50 12.88 2.39
C GLU A 62 -13.72 13.40 1.18
N ASN A 63 -12.91 12.53 0.53
CA ASN A 63 -12.04 12.87 -0.59
C ASN A 63 -12.53 12.38 -1.96
N LYS A 64 -13.73 11.82 -2.07
CA LYS A 64 -14.23 11.09 -3.26
C LYS A 64 -14.62 11.94 -4.46
N TRP A 65 -14.48 13.18 -4.45
CA TRP A 65 -14.95 14.12 -5.48
C TRP A 65 -15.58 13.43 -6.72
N GLN A 66 -16.84 13.63 -7.05
CA GLN A 66 -17.55 13.11 -8.22
C GLN A 66 -17.47 11.57 -8.50
N VAL A 67 -16.92 10.78 -7.58
CA VAL A 67 -16.85 9.32 -7.69
C VAL A 67 -17.83 8.70 -6.69
N ASN A 68 -18.66 7.77 -7.14
CA ASN A 68 -19.48 6.94 -6.26
C ASN A 68 -18.66 5.76 -5.79
N LEU A 69 -18.54 5.56 -4.48
CA LEU A 69 -17.71 4.51 -3.91
C LEU A 69 -18.56 3.35 -3.37
N ASN A 70 -18.28 2.15 -3.86
CA ASN A 70 -18.67 0.91 -3.21
C ASN A 70 -17.43 0.37 -2.48
N ILE A 71 -17.40 0.47 -1.14
CA ILE A 71 -16.20 0.16 -0.37
C ILE A 71 -16.38 -1.15 0.39
N GLU A 72 -15.52 -2.11 0.11
CA GLU A 72 -15.46 -3.41 0.75
C GLU A 72 -14.16 -3.57 1.57
N VAL A 73 -14.21 -4.36 2.64
CA VAL A 73 -13.04 -4.76 3.43
C VAL A 73 -12.69 -6.19 3.11
N ALA A 74 -11.44 -6.43 2.73
CA ALA A 74 -10.97 -7.74 2.33
C ALA A 74 -11.00 -8.74 3.49
N ASN A 75 -11.39 -9.97 3.16
CA ASN A 75 -11.18 -11.14 3.98
C ASN A 75 -10.42 -12.21 3.18
N GLU A 76 -9.67 -13.08 3.87
CA GLU A 76 -8.78 -14.03 3.21
C GLU A 76 -9.52 -15.10 2.42
N GLU A 77 -10.74 -15.46 2.82
CA GLU A 77 -11.53 -16.51 2.17
C GLU A 77 -12.01 -16.12 0.78
N ASN A 78 -12.42 -14.84 0.62
CA ASN A 78 -12.98 -14.32 -0.64
C ASN A 78 -12.01 -13.37 -1.38
N PHE A 79 -10.77 -13.26 -0.94
CA PHE A 79 -9.84 -12.22 -1.38
C PHE A 79 -9.63 -12.17 -2.89
N ILE A 80 -9.55 -13.34 -3.55
CA ILE A 80 -9.36 -13.41 -5.00
C ILE A 80 -10.56 -12.79 -5.73
N GLU A 81 -11.78 -13.13 -5.33
CA GLU A 81 -12.99 -12.59 -5.97
C GLU A 81 -13.15 -11.09 -5.67
N GLN A 82 -12.83 -10.69 -4.44
CA GLN A 82 -12.82 -9.27 -4.05
C GLN A 82 -11.81 -8.44 -4.86
N ILE A 83 -10.59 -8.95 -5.10
CA ILE A 83 -9.63 -8.26 -5.98
C ILE A 83 -10.16 -8.20 -7.42
N LYS A 84 -10.70 -9.27 -7.96
CA LYS A 84 -11.23 -9.29 -9.34
C LYS A 84 -12.28 -8.20 -9.56
N SER A 85 -13.19 -8.00 -8.61
CA SER A 85 -14.25 -7.00 -8.68
C SER A 85 -13.79 -5.57 -8.36
N GLY A 86 -12.67 -5.40 -7.65
CA GLY A 86 -12.16 -4.09 -7.24
C GLY A 86 -11.52 -3.31 -8.39
N ASP A 87 -11.75 -2.00 -8.46
CA ASP A 87 -11.07 -1.06 -9.33
C ASP A 87 -9.88 -0.42 -8.64
N VAL A 88 -10.03 -0.13 -7.35
CA VAL A 88 -9.00 0.43 -6.46
C VAL A 88 -8.74 -0.54 -5.31
N ILE A 89 -7.50 -0.99 -5.16
CA ILE A 89 -7.09 -1.93 -4.11
C ILE A 89 -6.12 -1.21 -3.18
N TYR A 90 -6.51 -1.02 -1.92
CA TYR A 90 -5.71 -0.29 -0.94
C TYR A 90 -5.19 -1.21 0.17
N PHE A 91 -3.88 -1.42 0.20
CA PHE A 91 -3.18 -2.21 1.21
C PHE A 91 -2.76 -1.32 2.38
N GLN A 92 -3.41 -1.50 3.53
CA GLN A 92 -3.16 -0.71 4.73
C GLN A 92 -1.79 -1.00 5.36
N GLY A 93 -1.20 0.03 5.96
CA GLY A 93 -0.02 -0.07 6.81
C GLY A 93 -0.26 -0.89 8.09
N GLY A 94 0.83 -1.32 8.70
CA GLY A 94 0.84 -2.14 9.92
C GLY A 94 2.09 -3.03 9.99
N LYS A 95 1.94 -4.30 10.31
CA LYS A 95 3.04 -5.27 10.38
C LYS A 95 3.35 -5.83 8.98
N THR A 96 4.45 -5.39 8.37
CA THR A 96 4.81 -5.78 6.99
C THR A 96 4.95 -7.29 6.83
N LEU A 97 5.64 -7.98 7.76
CA LEU A 97 5.86 -9.43 7.66
C LEU A 97 4.54 -10.21 7.72
N ARG A 98 3.57 -9.75 8.52
CA ARG A 98 2.22 -10.34 8.57
C ARG A 98 1.47 -10.18 7.25
N LEU A 99 1.51 -8.97 6.67
CA LEU A 99 0.90 -8.71 5.36
C LEU A 99 1.54 -9.59 4.29
N LEU A 100 2.87 -9.67 4.28
CA LEU A 100 3.61 -10.49 3.32
C LEU A 100 3.26 -11.98 3.44
N GLU A 101 3.15 -12.51 4.64
CA GLU A 101 2.74 -13.89 4.90
C GLU A 101 1.33 -14.17 4.36
N ALA A 102 0.39 -13.26 4.62
CA ALA A 102 -0.96 -13.38 4.10
C ALA A 102 -0.98 -13.36 2.56
N LEU A 103 -0.24 -12.44 1.94
CA LEU A 103 -0.23 -12.26 0.49
C LEU A 103 0.52 -13.37 -0.26
N LYS A 104 1.52 -14.01 0.33
CA LYS A 104 2.23 -15.16 -0.27
C LYS A 104 1.33 -16.36 -0.54
N ARG A 105 0.17 -16.45 0.11
CA ARG A 105 -0.86 -17.47 -0.18
C ARG A 105 -1.57 -17.26 -1.52
N PHE A 106 -1.36 -16.11 -2.17
CA PHE A 106 -1.96 -15.75 -3.45
C PHE A 106 -0.87 -15.56 -4.53
N PRO A 107 -0.29 -16.65 -5.07
CA PRO A 107 0.90 -16.56 -5.95
C PRO A 107 0.67 -15.78 -7.24
N ASN A 108 -0.57 -15.62 -7.68
CA ASN A 108 -0.95 -14.88 -8.88
C ASN A 108 -1.39 -13.44 -8.58
N LEU A 109 -1.04 -12.87 -7.42
CA LEU A 109 -1.49 -11.56 -7.00
C LEU A 109 -1.15 -10.47 -8.03
N GLU A 110 0.06 -10.49 -8.60
CA GLU A 110 0.43 -9.52 -9.63
C GLU A 110 -0.51 -9.54 -10.85
N LEU A 111 -0.92 -10.73 -11.29
CA LEU A 111 -1.87 -10.86 -12.40
C LEU A 111 -3.25 -10.32 -12.04
N LEU A 112 -3.70 -10.55 -10.80
CA LEU A 112 -4.99 -10.06 -10.30
C LEU A 112 -5.02 -8.53 -10.18
N LEU A 113 -3.87 -7.90 -9.96
CA LEU A 113 -3.74 -6.44 -9.85
C LEU A 113 -3.62 -5.72 -11.20
N ARG A 114 -3.47 -6.43 -12.32
CA ARG A 114 -3.30 -5.81 -13.64
C ARG A 114 -4.46 -4.89 -14.01
N GLY A 115 -4.14 -3.69 -14.48
CA GLY A 115 -5.09 -2.70 -14.94
C GLY A 115 -5.88 -2.01 -13.83
N LYS A 116 -5.50 -2.20 -12.58
CA LYS A 116 -6.15 -1.59 -11.42
C LYS A 116 -5.33 -0.43 -10.87
N ILE A 117 -5.96 0.33 -9.97
CA ILE A 117 -5.28 1.30 -9.12
C ILE A 117 -4.93 0.56 -7.82
N VAL A 118 -3.65 0.51 -7.51
CA VAL A 118 -3.11 -0.20 -6.34
C VAL A 118 -2.42 0.80 -5.44
N ALA A 119 -2.92 0.98 -4.24
CA ALA A 119 -2.33 1.87 -3.26
C ALA A 119 -1.81 1.08 -2.05
N GLY A 120 -0.74 1.57 -1.43
CA GLY A 120 -0.23 0.98 -0.19
C GLY A 120 0.48 2.02 0.67
N ASP A 121 0.18 2.04 1.97
CA ASP A 121 0.90 2.86 2.93
C ASP A 121 1.80 2.02 3.83
N SER A 122 3.01 2.49 4.11
CA SER A 122 3.96 1.84 5.02
C SER A 122 4.15 0.35 4.70
N ALA A 123 3.59 -0.57 5.49
CA ALA A 123 3.61 -2.01 5.23
C ALA A 123 3.02 -2.36 3.84
N GLY A 124 1.95 -1.68 3.42
CA GLY A 124 1.35 -1.84 2.10
C GLY A 124 2.26 -1.38 0.96
N ALA A 125 3.12 -0.39 1.18
CA ALA A 125 4.14 0.00 0.21
C ALA A 125 5.28 -1.03 0.17
N ASN A 126 5.78 -1.43 1.33
CA ASN A 126 6.90 -2.36 1.47
C ASN A 126 6.71 -3.67 0.70
N VAL A 127 5.53 -4.27 0.79
CA VAL A 127 5.31 -5.61 0.22
C VAL A 127 5.45 -5.67 -1.30
N PHE A 128 5.31 -4.55 -2.00
CA PHE A 128 5.44 -4.51 -3.47
C PHE A 128 6.89 -4.45 -3.95
N GLY A 129 7.81 -4.00 -3.12
CA GLY A 129 9.23 -3.96 -3.46
C GLY A 129 9.84 -5.35 -3.62
N LYS A 130 11.01 -5.41 -4.27
CA LYS A 130 11.86 -6.60 -4.25
C LYS A 130 12.47 -6.79 -2.87
N LEU A 131 12.94 -5.68 -2.28
CA LEU A 131 13.47 -5.61 -0.93
C LEU A 131 12.79 -4.48 -0.16
N PHE A 132 12.75 -4.60 1.16
CA PHE A 132 12.33 -3.51 2.02
C PHE A 132 13.07 -3.54 3.35
N PHE A 133 13.24 -2.37 3.95
CA PHE A 133 13.73 -2.26 5.32
C PHE A 133 12.55 -2.10 6.29
N SER A 134 12.60 -2.85 7.38
CA SER A 134 11.63 -2.76 8.47
C SER A 134 12.31 -2.31 9.76
N PRO A 135 12.13 -1.04 10.21
CA PRO A 135 12.71 -0.58 11.47
C PRO A 135 12.25 -1.40 12.68
N SER A 136 10.97 -1.82 12.70
CA SER A 136 10.42 -2.60 13.81
C SER A 136 10.98 -4.03 13.91
N ALA A 137 11.39 -4.61 12.78
CA ALA A 137 12.04 -5.92 12.73
C ALA A 137 13.58 -5.81 12.61
N ASN A 138 14.11 -4.58 12.57
CA ASN A 138 15.51 -4.24 12.48
C ASN A 138 16.27 -5.02 11.38
N GLY A 139 15.73 -5.02 10.16
CA GLY A 139 16.38 -5.76 9.08
C GLY A 139 15.81 -5.49 7.69
N VAL A 140 16.55 -5.96 6.69
CA VAL A 140 16.15 -5.98 5.28
C VAL A 140 15.52 -7.32 4.96
N PHE A 141 14.40 -7.31 4.26
CA PHE A 141 13.61 -8.48 3.90
C PHE A 141 13.23 -8.45 2.43
N GLU A 142 12.95 -9.63 1.87
CA GLU A 142 12.36 -9.75 0.53
C GLU A 142 10.86 -9.49 0.57
N GLY A 143 10.39 -8.63 -0.36
CA GLY A 143 8.97 -8.42 -0.62
C GLY A 143 8.41 -9.38 -1.69
N LEU A 144 7.32 -8.99 -2.33
CA LEU A 144 6.72 -9.75 -3.44
C LEU A 144 7.48 -9.58 -4.77
N GLY A 145 8.34 -8.56 -4.87
CA GLY A 145 9.11 -8.29 -6.08
C GLY A 145 8.27 -7.84 -7.28
N ILE A 146 7.08 -7.32 -7.03
CA ILE A 146 6.20 -6.80 -8.09
C ILE A 146 6.80 -5.54 -8.71
N LEU A 147 7.44 -4.70 -7.90
CA LEU A 147 8.16 -3.51 -8.37
C LEU A 147 9.67 -3.67 -8.11
N PRO A 148 10.53 -3.14 -9.01
CA PRO A 148 11.97 -3.29 -8.91
C PRO A 148 12.59 -2.30 -7.91
N PHE A 149 12.04 -2.23 -6.70
CA PHE A 149 12.47 -1.27 -5.69
C PHE A 149 13.03 -1.93 -4.43
N LYS A 150 13.98 -1.24 -3.83
CA LYS A 150 14.38 -1.37 -2.43
C LYS A 150 13.66 -0.25 -1.66
N ILE A 151 12.67 -0.58 -0.81
CA ILE A 151 11.73 0.39 -0.23
C ILE A 151 12.04 0.65 1.25
N ILE A 152 12.05 1.93 1.64
CA ILE A 152 12.05 2.36 3.03
C ILE A 152 10.92 3.38 3.23
N PRO A 153 9.76 2.98 3.77
CA PRO A 153 8.75 3.92 4.26
C PRO A 153 9.18 4.49 5.63
N HIS A 154 8.53 5.58 6.07
CA HIS A 154 8.95 6.33 7.27
C HIS A 154 10.44 6.68 7.23
N TYR A 155 10.94 7.00 6.03
CA TYR A 155 12.36 7.25 5.81
C TYR A 155 12.88 8.37 6.70
N LYS A 156 14.05 8.11 7.28
CA LYS A 156 14.86 9.06 8.04
C LYS A 156 16.30 8.98 7.56
N ASP A 157 17.06 10.06 7.71
CA ASP A 157 18.43 10.13 7.23
C ASP A 157 19.36 9.06 7.87
N GLU A 158 19.00 8.54 9.04
CA GLU A 158 19.70 7.41 9.69
C GLU A 158 19.63 6.09 8.90
N TYR A 159 18.65 5.96 7.97
CA TYR A 159 18.46 4.77 7.13
C TYR A 159 19.13 4.89 5.76
N LYS A 160 19.78 6.00 5.47
CA LYS A 160 20.35 6.35 4.17
C LYS A 160 21.22 5.23 3.57
N ASN A 161 22.00 4.53 4.39
CA ASN A 161 22.99 3.55 3.95
C ASN A 161 22.53 2.09 4.13
N ILE A 162 21.25 1.84 4.44
CA ILE A 162 20.73 0.50 4.73
C ILE A 162 20.92 -0.47 3.55
N PHE A 163 20.91 0.03 2.33
CA PHE A 163 21.03 -0.79 1.11
C PHE A 163 22.40 -0.70 0.43
N ASP A 164 23.40 -0.03 1.02
CA ASP A 164 24.73 0.19 0.39
C ASP A 164 25.45 -1.11 0.03
N ASP A 165 25.30 -2.16 0.84
CA ASP A 165 25.90 -3.47 0.60
C ASP A 165 25.13 -4.30 -0.44
N ILE A 166 23.97 -3.84 -0.90
CA ILE A 166 23.13 -4.56 -1.86
C ILE A 166 23.34 -3.99 -3.26
N GLN A 167 24.30 -4.56 -3.98
CA GLN A 167 24.65 -4.14 -5.32
C GLN A 167 23.85 -4.93 -6.36
N ASP A 168 22.59 -4.55 -6.57
CA ASP A 168 21.78 -5.03 -7.69
C ASP A 168 21.38 -3.83 -8.57
N PRO A 169 22.00 -3.68 -9.75
CA PRO A 169 21.76 -2.54 -10.65
C PRO A 169 20.35 -2.55 -11.26
N THR A 170 19.59 -3.61 -11.08
CA THR A 170 18.20 -3.71 -11.57
C THR A 170 17.20 -3.13 -10.57
N LEU A 171 17.63 -2.81 -9.35
CA LEU A 171 16.80 -2.28 -8.29
C LEU A 171 17.09 -0.81 -8.00
N GLU A 172 16.05 -0.02 -7.91
CA GLU A 172 16.13 1.39 -7.52
C GLU A 172 15.79 1.57 -6.04
N ASP A 173 16.44 2.54 -5.38
CA ASP A 173 16.11 2.92 -4.02
C ASP A 173 14.86 3.81 -4.01
N LEU A 174 13.88 3.41 -3.21
CA LEU A 174 12.65 4.16 -3.00
C LEU A 174 12.50 4.53 -1.51
N PHE A 175 12.93 5.74 -1.18
CA PHE A 175 12.83 6.31 0.16
C PHE A 175 11.60 7.21 0.23
N LEU A 176 10.68 6.91 1.12
CA LEU A 176 9.41 7.61 1.29
C LEU A 176 9.33 8.16 2.73
N LYS A 177 9.35 9.47 2.86
CA LYS A 177 9.11 10.13 4.16
C LYS A 177 7.65 9.96 4.58
N GLU A 178 7.34 10.21 5.85
CA GLU A 178 5.96 10.29 6.30
C GLU A 178 5.20 11.34 5.48
N TYR A 179 3.94 11.05 5.14
CA TYR A 179 3.03 11.87 4.30
C TYR A 179 3.45 12.04 2.84
N GLU A 180 4.61 11.49 2.43
CA GLU A 180 5.04 11.46 1.02
C GLU A 180 4.46 10.24 0.32
N TYR A 181 4.03 10.40 -0.93
CA TYR A 181 3.72 9.29 -1.83
C TYR A 181 4.35 9.47 -3.20
N LYS A 182 4.52 8.36 -3.90
CA LYS A 182 4.96 8.34 -5.31
C LYS A 182 4.06 7.43 -6.13
N VAL A 183 3.90 7.79 -7.40
CA VAL A 183 3.06 7.08 -8.37
C VAL A 183 3.94 6.41 -9.41
N PHE A 184 3.67 5.13 -9.68
CA PHE A 184 4.36 4.32 -10.67
C PHE A 184 3.35 3.61 -11.57
N TYR A 185 3.77 3.28 -12.78
CA TYR A 185 2.96 2.56 -13.75
C TYR A 185 3.71 1.32 -14.24
N LYS A 186 3.01 0.17 -14.23
CA LYS A 186 3.56 -1.11 -14.67
C LYS A 186 2.62 -1.83 -15.64
#